data_da676d94a08febadd80182af933e3ff7
#
_entry.id   da676d94a08febadd80182af933e3ff7
#
_cell.length_a   1.000
_cell.length_b   1.000
_cell.length_c   1.000
_cell.angle_alpha   90.00
_cell.angle_beta   90.00
_cell.angle_gamma   90.00
#
_symmetry.space_group_name_H-M   'P 1'
#
loop_
_entity.id
_entity.type
_entity.pdbx_description
1 polymer ?
#
loop_
_entity_poly.entity_id
_entity_poly.type
_entity_poly.pdbx_seq_one_letter_code
_entity_poly.pdbx_strand_id
1 'polypeptide(L)'
;KRKIANKSTLTSVVVNFFLVIFQIVVGFFSKSSGLIADGLHTLSDMFSDLIVLITSKKSLNPPDDDHNYGHHRYENAVSLFLGAVLLFVGCAMIWSAGKKLENSDQIVEVHIMALYASIICLVIKELLFRYLLSIAKRAKSSLLTANAWHARSDAASSLIVAIGIIFNLLGYHSFDLIAAIIVGVMILKMGWTFS
;
A
#
# COMPACT_ATOMS: atom_id res chain seq x y z
N LYS A 1 1.04 -15.75 -22.59
CA LYS A 1 1.08 -15.67 -21.13
C LYS A 1 1.70 -14.35 -20.65
N ARG A 2 2.87 -13.93 -21.16
CA ARG A 2 3.59 -12.70 -20.75
C ARG A 2 2.80 -11.41 -21.02
N LYS A 3 2.10 -11.29 -22.15
CA LYS A 3 1.24 -10.11 -22.46
C LYS A 3 0.07 -9.98 -21.48
N ILE A 4 -0.50 -11.09 -21.02
CA ILE A 4 -1.61 -11.10 -20.07
C ILE A 4 -1.12 -10.69 -18.67
N ALA A 5 0.04 -11.20 -18.24
CA ALA A 5 0.68 -10.82 -16.99
C ALA A 5 0.99 -9.31 -16.95
N ASN A 6 1.64 -8.78 -18.01
CA ASN A 6 1.97 -7.36 -18.08
C ASN A 6 0.70 -6.47 -18.08
N LYS A 7 -0.37 -6.90 -18.74
CA LYS A 7 -1.64 -6.15 -18.75
C LYS A 7 -2.28 -6.12 -17.37
N SER A 8 -2.30 -7.24 -16.64
CA SER A 8 -2.88 -7.31 -15.30
C SER A 8 -2.10 -6.46 -14.29
N THR A 9 -0.78 -6.50 -14.33
CA THR A 9 0.07 -5.67 -13.47
C THR A 9 -0.09 -4.18 -13.77
N LEU A 10 -0.13 -3.81 -15.06
CA LEU A 10 -0.38 -2.41 -15.43
C LEU A 10 -1.74 -1.93 -14.95
N THR A 11 -2.79 -2.77 -15.05
CA THR A 11 -4.12 -2.43 -14.52
C THR A 11 -4.07 -2.20 -13.01
N SER A 12 -3.37 -3.07 -12.26
CA SER A 12 -3.18 -2.91 -10.82
C SER A 12 -2.50 -1.59 -10.48
N VAL A 13 -1.40 -1.26 -11.14
CA VAL A 13 -0.65 -0.01 -10.92
C VAL A 13 -1.52 1.22 -11.20
N VAL A 14 -2.27 1.22 -12.30
CA VAL A 14 -3.14 2.35 -12.66
C VAL A 14 -4.28 2.52 -11.63
N VAL A 15 -4.93 1.44 -11.22
CA VAL A 15 -6.00 1.49 -10.22
C VAL A 15 -5.45 1.97 -8.89
N ASN A 16 -4.33 1.42 -8.42
CA ASN A 16 -3.70 1.83 -7.16
C ASN A 16 -3.25 3.28 -7.19
N PHE A 17 -2.76 3.80 -8.32
CA PHE A 17 -2.38 5.20 -8.47
C PHE A 17 -3.57 6.14 -8.21
N PHE A 18 -4.72 5.86 -8.81
CA PHE A 18 -5.93 6.65 -8.57
C PHE A 18 -6.45 6.49 -7.14
N LEU A 19 -6.37 5.28 -6.57
CA LEU A 19 -6.76 5.04 -5.17
C LEU A 19 -5.89 5.83 -4.20
N VAL A 20 -4.57 5.88 -4.40
CA VAL A 20 -3.64 6.65 -3.56
C VAL A 20 -4.03 8.12 -3.53
N ILE A 21 -4.22 8.72 -4.71
CA ILE A 21 -4.61 10.13 -4.80
C ILE A 21 -5.94 10.36 -4.08
N PHE A 22 -6.93 9.53 -4.35
CA PHE A 22 -8.25 9.62 -3.75
C PHE A 22 -8.19 9.49 -2.22
N GLN A 23 -7.47 8.48 -1.69
CA GLN A 23 -7.33 8.23 -0.26
C GLN A 23 -6.62 9.38 0.47
N ILE A 24 -5.52 9.90 -0.09
CA ILE A 24 -4.76 10.98 0.54
C ILE A 24 -5.56 12.28 0.51
N VAL A 25 -6.17 12.63 -0.62
CA VAL A 25 -6.96 13.85 -0.76
C VAL A 25 -8.18 13.82 0.16
N VAL A 26 -8.98 12.76 0.09
CA VAL A 26 -10.18 12.65 0.94
C VAL A 26 -9.78 12.50 2.42
N GLY A 27 -8.73 11.76 2.74
CA GLY A 27 -8.20 11.61 4.09
C GLY A 27 -7.80 12.95 4.72
N PHE A 28 -7.15 13.81 3.93
CA PHE A 28 -6.78 15.14 4.38
C PHE A 28 -7.99 16.02 4.67
N PHE A 29 -8.96 16.11 3.74
CA PHE A 29 -10.15 16.93 3.93
C PHE A 29 -11.10 16.39 5.00
N SER A 30 -11.18 15.08 5.17
CA SER A 30 -12.03 14.43 6.18
C SER A 30 -11.35 14.29 7.55
N LYS A 31 -10.09 14.71 7.69
CA LYS A 31 -9.26 14.60 8.91
C LYS A 31 -9.08 13.16 9.41
N SER A 32 -9.12 12.18 8.53
CA SER A 32 -8.89 10.78 8.85
C SER A 32 -7.41 10.43 8.71
N SER A 33 -6.75 10.17 9.83
CA SER A 33 -5.37 9.70 9.86
C SER A 33 -5.26 8.27 9.32
N GLY A 34 -6.28 7.44 9.55
CA GLY A 34 -6.35 6.07 9.04
C GLY A 34 -6.43 6.02 7.51
N LEU A 35 -7.25 6.88 6.89
CA LEU A 35 -7.39 6.92 5.43
C LEU A 35 -6.10 7.41 4.74
N ILE A 36 -5.42 8.41 5.34
CA ILE A 36 -4.09 8.85 4.86
C ILE A 36 -3.08 7.71 4.98
N ALA A 37 -3.11 6.98 6.10
CA ALA A 37 -2.24 5.83 6.33
C ALA A 37 -2.43 4.75 5.26
N ASP A 38 -3.67 4.40 4.94
CA ASP A 38 -3.99 3.40 3.91
C ASP A 38 -3.54 3.87 2.52
N GLY A 39 -3.67 5.18 2.22
CA GLY A 39 -3.15 5.78 0.99
C GLY A 39 -1.62 5.66 0.87
N LEU A 40 -0.89 5.93 1.95
CA LEU A 40 0.57 5.78 2.01
C LEU A 40 1.00 4.32 1.93
N HIS A 41 0.25 3.40 2.53
CA HIS A 41 0.48 1.96 2.39
C HIS A 41 0.33 1.51 0.93
N THR A 42 -0.78 1.88 0.27
CA THR A 42 -1.02 1.58 -1.15
C THR A 42 0.06 2.20 -2.06
N LEU A 43 0.53 3.40 -1.74
CA LEU A 43 1.65 4.03 -2.45
C LEU A 43 2.94 3.22 -2.32
N SER A 44 3.21 2.71 -1.12
CA SER A 44 4.37 1.87 -0.82
C SER A 44 4.35 0.57 -1.61
N ASP A 45 3.19 -0.07 -1.69
CA ASP A 45 2.98 -1.29 -2.48
C ASP A 45 3.20 -1.04 -3.97
N MET A 46 2.69 0.08 -4.48
CA MET A 46 2.88 0.48 -5.87
C MET A 46 4.36 0.69 -6.21
N PHE A 47 5.15 1.31 -5.32
CA PHE A 47 6.59 1.47 -5.51
C PHE A 47 7.32 0.12 -5.50
N SER A 48 6.93 -0.78 -4.59
CA SER A 48 7.48 -2.13 -4.51
C SER A 48 7.23 -2.92 -5.79
N ASP A 49 6.00 -2.88 -6.30
CA ASP A 49 5.62 -3.53 -7.56
C ASP A 49 6.41 -2.95 -8.76
N LEU A 50 6.61 -1.63 -8.78
CA LEU A 50 7.37 -0.96 -9.84
C LEU A 50 8.84 -1.40 -9.84
N ILE A 51 9.46 -1.51 -8.66
CA ILE A 51 10.84 -2.01 -8.53
C ILE A 51 10.94 -3.44 -9.03
N VAL A 52 10.05 -4.33 -8.61
CA VAL A 52 10.02 -5.71 -9.08
C VAL A 52 9.86 -5.78 -10.60
N LEU A 53 9.03 -4.93 -11.20
CA LEU A 53 8.86 -4.86 -12.66
C LEU A 53 10.12 -4.38 -13.38
N ILE A 54 10.80 -3.37 -12.86
CA ILE A 54 12.04 -2.81 -13.45
C ILE A 54 13.14 -3.86 -13.37
N THR A 55 13.30 -4.48 -12.21
CA THR A 55 14.31 -5.49 -11.95
C THR A 55 14.12 -6.74 -12.80
N SER A 56 12.89 -7.25 -12.89
CA SER A 56 12.58 -8.43 -13.71
C SER A 56 12.84 -8.20 -15.20
N LYS A 57 12.77 -6.94 -15.67
CA LYS A 57 13.15 -6.60 -17.06
C LYS A 57 14.65 -6.51 -17.27
N LYS A 58 15.41 -5.98 -16.28
CA LYS A 58 16.88 -5.84 -16.37
C LYS A 58 17.60 -7.14 -16.12
N SER A 59 17.11 -7.99 -15.25
CA SER A 59 17.68 -9.33 -14.96
C SER A 59 17.68 -10.29 -16.17
N LEU A 60 16.99 -9.93 -17.27
CA LEU A 60 16.96 -10.69 -18.51
C LEU A 60 18.03 -10.26 -19.53
N ASN A 61 18.78 -9.20 -19.27
CA ASN A 61 19.91 -8.81 -20.11
C ASN A 61 21.16 -9.57 -19.66
N PRO A 62 21.90 -10.21 -20.60
CA PRO A 62 23.17 -10.87 -20.28
C PRO A 62 24.17 -9.83 -19.71
N PRO A 63 25.17 -10.28 -18.92
CA PRO A 63 26.23 -9.40 -18.46
C PRO A 63 26.92 -8.74 -19.65
N ASP A 64 26.99 -7.41 -19.65
CA ASP A 64 27.78 -6.65 -20.63
C ASP A 64 29.22 -6.58 -20.15
N ASP A 65 30.19 -6.50 -21.11
CA ASP A 65 31.62 -6.54 -20.87
C ASP A 65 32.19 -5.45 -19.94
N ASP A 66 31.40 -4.40 -19.64
CA ASP A 66 31.75 -3.31 -18.73
C ASP A 66 31.29 -3.53 -17.25
N HIS A 67 30.49 -4.56 -16.95
CA HIS A 67 29.96 -4.81 -15.61
C HIS A 67 30.10 -6.28 -15.22
N ASN A 68 31.31 -6.70 -14.83
CA ASN A 68 31.69 -8.06 -14.41
C ASN A 68 30.89 -8.62 -13.19
N TYR A 69 30.09 -7.78 -12.50
CA TYR A 69 29.31 -8.14 -11.31
C TYR A 69 27.78 -7.98 -11.49
N GLY A 70 27.30 -7.78 -12.73
CA GLY A 70 25.88 -7.69 -13.03
C GLY A 70 25.14 -6.52 -12.35
N HIS A 71 23.95 -6.23 -12.83
CA HIS A 71 23.10 -5.11 -12.37
C HIS A 71 22.46 -5.33 -10.96
N HIS A 72 22.78 -6.43 -10.27
CA HIS A 72 22.27 -6.75 -8.92
C HIS A 72 22.61 -5.70 -7.85
N ARG A 73 23.72 -4.97 -8.01
CA ARG A 73 24.12 -3.91 -7.05
C ARG A 73 23.18 -2.72 -7.06
N TYR A 74 22.66 -2.34 -8.21
CA TYR A 74 21.68 -1.25 -8.33
C TYR A 74 20.31 -1.64 -7.75
N GLU A 75 19.92 -2.89 -7.93
CA GLU A 75 18.69 -3.45 -7.35
C GLU A 75 18.70 -3.38 -5.82
N ASN A 76 19.78 -3.89 -5.21
CA ASN A 76 19.94 -3.85 -3.77
C ASN A 76 19.98 -2.41 -3.23
N ALA A 77 20.67 -1.49 -3.92
CA ALA A 77 20.72 -0.09 -3.50
C ALA A 77 19.34 0.60 -3.57
N VAL A 78 18.57 0.33 -4.62
CA VAL A 78 17.21 0.89 -4.77
C VAL A 78 16.26 0.28 -3.75
N SER A 79 16.34 -1.02 -3.50
CA SER A 79 15.55 -1.71 -2.48
C SER A 79 15.86 -1.19 -1.08
N LEU A 80 17.14 -1.03 -0.75
CA LEU A 80 17.57 -0.47 0.54
C LEU A 80 17.08 0.98 0.72
N PHE A 81 17.19 1.82 -0.32
CA PHE A 81 16.70 3.18 -0.28
C PHE A 81 15.19 3.22 -0.07
N LEU A 82 14.42 2.38 -0.80
CA LEU A 82 12.98 2.27 -0.60
C LEU A 82 12.66 1.79 0.81
N GLY A 83 13.33 0.76 1.30
CA GLY A 83 13.18 0.25 2.66
C GLY A 83 13.39 1.36 3.70
N ALA A 84 14.44 2.16 3.56
CA ALA A 84 14.73 3.28 4.45
C ALA A 84 13.62 4.36 4.40
N VAL A 85 13.11 4.71 3.21
CA VAL A 85 11.99 5.66 3.07
C VAL A 85 10.73 5.12 3.73
N LEU A 86 10.39 3.84 3.54
CA LEU A 86 9.22 3.21 4.14
C LEU A 86 9.32 3.15 5.67
N LEU A 87 10.51 2.83 6.20
CA LEU A 87 10.76 2.86 7.65
C LEU A 87 10.56 4.27 8.20
N PHE A 88 11.07 5.30 7.53
CA PHE A 88 10.89 6.68 7.94
C PHE A 88 9.41 7.09 7.93
N VAL A 89 8.69 6.80 6.85
CA VAL A 89 7.24 7.10 6.72
C VAL A 89 6.43 6.38 7.79
N GLY A 90 6.66 5.08 7.98
CA GLY A 90 5.96 4.28 8.99
C GLY A 90 6.22 4.80 10.41
N CYS A 91 7.47 5.12 10.76
CA CYS A 91 7.82 5.72 12.04
C CYS A 91 7.15 7.09 12.23
N ALA A 92 7.19 7.96 11.23
CA ALA A 92 6.58 9.29 11.29
C ALA A 92 5.07 9.22 11.50
N MET A 93 4.39 8.25 10.84
CA MET A 93 2.95 8.04 11.01
C MET A 93 2.60 7.55 12.41
N ILE A 94 3.31 6.54 12.93
CA ILE A 94 3.08 6.01 14.27
C ILE A 94 3.35 7.10 15.30
N TRP A 95 4.41 7.87 15.14
CA TRP A 95 4.73 9.00 16.01
C TRP A 95 3.64 10.06 15.99
N SER A 96 3.18 10.46 14.81
CA SER A 96 2.11 11.47 14.65
C SER A 96 0.80 11.00 15.28
N ALA A 97 0.39 9.75 15.01
CA ALA A 97 -0.83 9.18 15.58
C ALA A 97 -0.70 9.00 17.11
N GLY A 98 0.46 8.55 17.61
CA GLY A 98 0.74 8.41 19.03
C GLY A 98 0.65 9.74 19.78
N LYS A 99 1.26 10.79 19.24
CA LYS A 99 1.16 12.15 19.84
C LYS A 99 -0.29 12.67 19.89
N LYS A 100 -1.08 12.43 18.87
CA LYS A 100 -2.50 12.81 18.87
C LYS A 100 -3.30 12.01 19.89
N LEU A 101 -2.98 10.73 20.11
CA LEU A 101 -3.62 9.91 21.15
C LEU A 101 -3.28 10.38 22.57
N GLU A 102 -2.05 10.85 22.79
CA GLU A 102 -1.61 11.36 24.09
C GLU A 102 -2.30 12.70 24.44
N ASN A 103 -2.56 13.54 23.44
CA ASN A 103 -3.21 14.84 23.59
C ASN A 103 -4.69 14.74 23.19
N SER A 104 -5.56 14.52 24.15
CA SER A 104 -7.02 14.37 23.92
C SER A 104 -7.63 15.52 23.12
N ASP A 105 -7.10 16.74 23.26
CA ASP A 105 -7.56 17.94 22.54
C ASP A 105 -7.25 17.90 21.02
N GLN A 106 -6.35 17.01 20.60
CA GLN A 106 -5.98 16.83 19.19
C GLN A 106 -6.74 15.68 18.51
N ILE A 107 -7.54 14.94 19.27
CA ILE A 107 -8.38 13.87 18.72
C ILE A 107 -9.61 14.53 18.07
N VAL A 108 -9.67 14.43 16.75
CA VAL A 108 -10.70 15.10 15.94
C VAL A 108 -11.72 14.06 15.48
N GLU A 109 -13.00 14.47 15.50
CA GLU A 109 -14.05 13.70 14.84
C GLU A 109 -13.80 13.68 13.33
N VAL A 110 -13.79 12.48 12.76
CA VAL A 110 -13.60 12.24 11.34
C VAL A 110 -14.89 12.55 10.59
N HIS A 111 -14.78 13.26 9.47
CA HIS A 111 -15.96 13.56 8.67
C HIS A 111 -16.52 12.31 7.99
N ILE A 112 -17.83 12.20 7.87
CA ILE A 112 -18.54 11.06 7.26
C ILE A 112 -18.04 10.70 5.85
N MET A 113 -17.49 11.68 5.11
CA MET A 113 -16.89 11.46 3.80
C MET A 113 -15.75 10.42 3.83
N ALA A 114 -15.01 10.32 4.95
CA ALA A 114 -13.96 9.31 5.11
C ALA A 114 -14.54 7.89 5.08
N LEU A 115 -15.72 7.68 5.66
CA LEU A 115 -16.38 6.39 5.64
C LEU A 115 -16.76 5.98 4.22
N TYR A 116 -17.39 6.88 3.46
CA TYR A 116 -17.74 6.59 2.07
C TYR A 116 -16.49 6.30 1.24
N ALA A 117 -15.43 7.10 1.42
CA ALA A 117 -14.17 6.89 0.70
C ALA A 117 -13.51 5.55 1.07
N SER A 118 -13.47 5.18 2.35
CA SER A 118 -12.88 3.90 2.78
C SER A 118 -13.65 2.69 2.26
N ILE A 119 -14.99 2.77 2.22
CA ILE A 119 -15.83 1.71 1.64
C ILE A 119 -15.60 1.60 0.13
N ILE A 120 -15.55 2.72 -0.58
CA ILE A 120 -15.27 2.73 -2.03
C ILE A 120 -13.90 2.10 -2.30
N CYS A 121 -12.86 2.49 -1.55
CA CYS A 121 -11.53 1.91 -1.68
C CYS A 121 -11.52 0.41 -1.40
N LEU A 122 -12.17 -0.03 -0.33
CA LEU A 122 -12.30 -1.45 0.01
C LEU A 122 -12.96 -2.24 -1.12
N VAL A 123 -14.06 -1.75 -1.67
CA VAL A 123 -14.77 -2.40 -2.78
C VAL A 123 -13.89 -2.47 -4.03
N ILE A 124 -13.20 -1.38 -4.39
CA ILE A 124 -12.31 -1.36 -5.55
C ILE A 124 -11.15 -2.33 -5.37
N LYS A 125 -10.52 -2.37 -4.19
CA LYS A 125 -9.42 -3.31 -3.88
C LYS A 125 -9.89 -4.77 -3.91
N GLU A 126 -11.08 -5.07 -3.39
CA GLU A 126 -11.65 -6.42 -3.46
C GLU A 126 -11.97 -6.84 -4.91
N LEU A 127 -12.50 -5.91 -5.73
CA LEU A 127 -12.74 -6.17 -7.15
C LEU A 127 -11.43 -6.39 -7.91
N LEU A 128 -10.41 -5.60 -7.60
CA LEU A 128 -9.07 -5.76 -8.17
C LEU A 128 -8.48 -7.13 -7.81
N PHE A 129 -8.57 -7.55 -6.55
CA PHE A 129 -8.17 -8.90 -6.13
C PHE A 129 -8.86 -9.99 -6.95
N ARG A 130 -10.19 -9.92 -7.08
CA ARG A 130 -10.97 -10.93 -7.83
C ARG A 130 -10.58 -10.95 -9.31
N TYR A 131 -10.36 -9.79 -9.90
CA TYR A 131 -9.88 -9.66 -11.27
C TYR A 131 -8.50 -10.31 -11.45
N LEU A 132 -7.52 -9.98 -10.59
CA LEU A 132 -6.18 -10.54 -10.63
C LEU A 132 -6.19 -12.06 -10.41
N LEU A 133 -6.98 -12.55 -9.46
CA LEU A 133 -7.10 -13.99 -9.18
C LEU A 133 -7.72 -14.75 -10.35
N SER A 134 -8.71 -14.17 -11.02
CA SER A 134 -9.30 -14.76 -12.24
C SER A 134 -8.27 -14.94 -13.35
N ILE A 135 -7.43 -13.91 -13.56
CA ILE A 135 -6.34 -13.96 -14.57
C ILE A 135 -5.28 -14.98 -14.16
N ALA A 136 -4.88 -15.00 -12.88
CA ALA A 136 -3.88 -15.92 -12.35
C ALA A 136 -4.30 -17.38 -12.57
N LYS A 137 -5.56 -17.72 -12.28
CA LYS A 137 -6.13 -19.05 -12.49
C LYS A 137 -6.14 -19.44 -13.98
N ARG A 138 -6.53 -18.52 -14.87
CA ARG A 138 -6.53 -18.78 -16.33
C ARG A 138 -5.11 -18.96 -16.88
N ALA A 139 -4.16 -18.20 -16.38
CA ALA A 139 -2.76 -18.28 -16.79
C ALA A 139 -2.01 -19.48 -16.16
N LYS A 140 -2.58 -20.14 -15.14
CA LYS A 140 -1.94 -21.18 -14.32
C LYS A 140 -0.54 -20.74 -13.84
N SER A 141 -0.45 -19.52 -13.31
CA SER A 141 0.79 -18.89 -12.87
C SER A 141 0.78 -18.69 -11.36
N SER A 142 1.74 -19.31 -10.67
CA SER A 142 1.93 -19.15 -9.22
C SER A 142 2.30 -17.71 -8.86
N LEU A 143 3.12 -17.06 -9.69
CA LEU A 143 3.51 -15.66 -9.48
C LEU A 143 2.29 -14.72 -9.53
N LEU A 144 1.41 -14.87 -10.53
CA LEU A 144 0.19 -14.05 -10.61
C LEU A 144 -0.78 -14.35 -9.46
N THR A 145 -0.80 -15.60 -8.98
CA THR A 145 -1.59 -15.98 -7.81
C THR A 145 -1.06 -15.29 -6.55
N ALA A 146 0.26 -15.27 -6.34
CA ALA A 146 0.88 -14.57 -5.24
C ALA A 146 0.57 -13.07 -5.27
N ASN A 147 0.66 -12.42 -6.45
CA ASN A 147 0.32 -11.01 -6.64
C ASN A 147 -1.17 -10.74 -6.33
N ALA A 148 -2.09 -11.65 -6.71
CA ALA A 148 -3.50 -11.50 -6.36
C ALA A 148 -3.70 -11.58 -4.84
N TRP A 149 -3.05 -12.50 -4.13
CA TRP A 149 -3.13 -12.58 -2.67
C TRP A 149 -2.54 -11.37 -1.97
N HIS A 150 -1.50 -10.76 -2.54
CA HIS A 150 -0.97 -9.49 -2.05
C HIS A 150 -2.04 -8.39 -2.13
N ALA A 151 -2.70 -8.23 -3.28
CA ALA A 151 -3.82 -7.29 -3.43
C ALA A 151 -4.97 -7.53 -2.43
N ARG A 152 -5.19 -8.77 -1.99
CA ARG A 152 -6.15 -9.08 -0.92
C ARG A 152 -5.67 -8.61 0.45
N SER A 153 -4.37 -8.69 0.72
CA SER A 153 -3.77 -8.14 1.95
C SER A 153 -3.99 -6.62 2.02
N ASP A 154 -3.88 -5.93 0.87
CA ASP A 154 -4.12 -4.49 0.76
C ASP A 154 -5.61 -4.13 1.00
N ALA A 155 -6.54 -5.01 0.57
CA ALA A 155 -7.95 -4.87 0.91
C ALA A 155 -8.20 -5.04 2.40
N ALA A 156 -7.45 -5.91 3.09
CA ALA A 156 -7.56 -6.09 4.54
C ALA A 156 -7.11 -4.84 5.32
N SER A 157 -6.06 -4.13 4.86
CA SER A 157 -5.65 -2.85 5.48
C SER A 157 -6.76 -1.80 5.37
N SER A 158 -7.39 -1.67 4.20
CA SER A 158 -8.53 -0.77 4.00
C SER A 158 -9.74 -1.14 4.85
N LEU A 159 -9.95 -2.44 5.13
CA LEU A 159 -11.01 -2.90 6.05
C LEU A 159 -10.74 -2.44 7.48
N ILE A 160 -9.50 -2.55 7.95
CA ILE A 160 -9.09 -2.07 9.29
C ILE A 160 -9.38 -0.57 9.42
N VAL A 161 -9.03 0.20 8.40
CA VAL A 161 -9.28 1.65 8.38
C VAL A 161 -10.77 1.96 8.36
N ALA A 162 -11.57 1.26 7.55
CA ALA A 162 -13.03 1.43 7.53
C ALA A 162 -13.66 1.16 8.90
N ILE A 163 -13.23 0.11 9.58
CA ILE A 163 -13.67 -0.22 10.95
C ILE A 163 -13.25 0.90 11.91
N GLY A 164 -12.02 1.39 11.85
CA GLY A 164 -11.54 2.50 12.67
C GLY A 164 -12.38 3.77 12.51
N ILE A 165 -12.74 4.11 11.27
CA ILE A 165 -13.59 5.25 10.94
C ILE A 165 -15.01 5.05 11.48
N ILE A 166 -15.60 3.85 11.34
CA ILE A 166 -16.93 3.54 11.88
C ILE A 166 -16.95 3.77 13.39
N PHE A 167 -15.98 3.23 14.13
CA PHE A 167 -15.91 3.44 15.58
C PHE A 167 -15.66 4.91 15.95
N ASN A 168 -14.87 5.64 15.16
CA ASN A 168 -14.68 7.08 15.36
C ASN A 168 -16.01 7.84 15.24
N LEU A 169 -16.82 7.54 14.22
CA LEU A 169 -18.14 8.15 14.02
C LEU A 169 -19.17 7.74 15.10
N LEU A 170 -18.96 6.60 15.76
CA LEU A 170 -19.79 6.17 16.91
C LEU A 170 -19.40 6.84 18.24
N GLY A 171 -18.45 7.77 18.21
CA GLY A 171 -17.99 8.52 19.39
C GLY A 171 -16.68 8.01 19.99
N TYR A 172 -16.10 6.94 19.48
CA TYR A 172 -14.77 6.44 19.89
C TYR A 172 -13.67 7.04 19.03
N HIS A 173 -13.45 8.35 19.17
CA HIS A 173 -12.59 9.14 18.25
C HIS A 173 -11.14 8.65 18.14
N SER A 174 -10.65 7.86 19.11
CA SER A 174 -9.29 7.29 19.07
C SER A 174 -9.11 6.15 18.05
N PHE A 175 -10.17 5.52 17.58
CA PHE A 175 -10.06 4.32 16.75
C PHE A 175 -9.50 4.58 15.35
N ASP A 176 -9.72 5.75 14.76
CA ASP A 176 -9.08 6.14 13.49
C ASP A 176 -7.56 6.24 13.66
N LEU A 177 -7.09 6.77 14.79
CA LEU A 177 -5.66 6.85 15.11
C LEU A 177 -5.05 5.47 15.38
N ILE A 178 -5.80 4.58 16.03
CA ILE A 178 -5.37 3.18 16.24
C ILE A 178 -5.24 2.47 14.89
N ALA A 179 -6.20 2.65 13.99
CA ALA A 179 -6.12 2.11 12.64
C ALA A 179 -4.90 2.65 11.89
N ALA A 180 -4.60 3.95 12.01
CA ALA A 180 -3.41 4.57 11.42
C ALA A 180 -2.11 3.96 11.98
N ILE A 181 -2.04 3.65 13.28
CA ILE A 181 -0.90 2.97 13.90
C ILE A 181 -0.74 1.56 13.35
N ILE A 182 -1.82 0.79 13.24
CA ILE A 182 -1.77 -0.58 12.72
C ILE A 182 -1.24 -0.57 11.28
N VAL A 183 -1.75 0.31 10.43
CA VAL A 183 -1.27 0.45 9.04
C VAL A 183 0.17 0.95 9.01
N GLY A 184 0.57 1.86 9.89
CA GLY A 184 1.95 2.31 10.05
C GLY A 184 2.91 1.16 10.39
N VAL A 185 2.50 0.23 11.26
CA VAL A 185 3.27 -0.99 11.57
C VAL A 185 3.37 -1.91 10.34
N MET A 186 2.32 -2.00 9.53
CA MET A 186 2.37 -2.78 8.27
C MET A 186 3.39 -2.17 7.29
N ILE A 187 3.44 -0.84 7.17
CA ILE A 187 4.45 -0.14 6.35
C ILE A 187 5.86 -0.38 6.90
N LEU A 188 6.06 -0.32 8.23
CA LEU A 188 7.36 -0.64 8.86
C LEU A 188 7.81 -2.06 8.55
N LYS A 189 6.91 -3.03 8.67
CA LYS A 189 7.22 -4.42 8.35
C LYS A 189 7.65 -4.57 6.89
N MET A 190 6.99 -3.88 5.96
CA MET A 190 7.37 -3.89 4.56
C MET A 190 8.74 -3.22 4.34
N GLY A 191 8.98 -2.06 4.94
CA GLY A 191 10.29 -1.39 4.90
C GLY A 191 11.43 -2.26 5.42
N TRP A 192 11.20 -3.01 6.50
CA TRP A 192 12.18 -3.97 7.03
C TRP A 192 12.48 -5.11 6.05
N THR A 193 11.49 -5.56 5.31
CA THR A 193 11.67 -6.65 4.32
C THR A 193 12.54 -6.20 3.14
N PHE A 194 12.56 -4.90 2.82
CA PHE A 194 13.37 -4.31 1.73
C PHE A 194 14.77 -3.84 2.18
N SER A 195 15.03 -3.76 3.47
CA SER A 195 16.33 -3.37 4.06
C SER A 195 17.21 -4.58 4.31
#